data_d677c31acc5c7a3716e6949983e1e2ee
#
_entry.id   d677c31acc5c7a3716e6949983e1e2ee
#
_cell.length_a   1.000
_cell.length_b   1.000
_cell.length_c   1.000
_cell.angle_alpha   90.00
_cell.angle_beta   90.00
_cell.angle_gamma   90.00
#
_symmetry.space_group_name_H-M   'P 1'
#
loop_
_entity.id
_entity.type
_entity.pdbx_description
1 polymer ?
#
loop_
_entity_poly.entity_id
_entity_poly.type
_entity_poly.pdbx_seq_one_letter_code
_entity_poly.pdbx_strand_id
1 'polypeptide(L)'
;MFEMSYIKDNSCADFSEPLNVTNIQNYNPIYNLFFKLNESNYNNIQLNEQFKLQQIKNRVNHNCFSCELQTTDTSIITNKDMFIKFSPIIDPTKYLIGKYNTENDELFSLPSITESNDIISNKKNAYNNSAYTDGFFSFLSSKLLHKHDVLNANDYYGSFIANQKDFRYNVFDDIEYLCESDFFHDNKDVLFTLDEAFYDEADNNDSRNNKKKYRLIIIIFH
;
A
#
# COMPACT_ATOMS: atom_id res chain seq x y z
N MET A 1 -6.07 -19.85 -20.18
CA MET A 1 -6.26 -18.39 -20.05
C MET A 1 -7.00 -18.19 -18.74
N PHE A 2 -6.40 -17.47 -17.78
CA PHE A 2 -7.09 -17.17 -16.52
C PHE A 2 -8.22 -16.18 -16.82
N GLU A 3 -9.45 -16.57 -16.52
CA GLU A 3 -10.57 -15.66 -16.57
C GLU A 3 -10.51 -14.79 -15.31
N MET A 4 -10.24 -13.51 -15.49
CA MET A 4 -10.24 -12.58 -14.37
C MET A 4 -11.66 -12.12 -14.11
N SER A 5 -12.25 -12.60 -13.03
CA SER A 5 -13.50 -12.06 -12.50
C SER A 5 -13.20 -10.89 -11.57
N TYR A 6 -14.04 -9.87 -11.57
CA TYR A 6 -13.99 -8.77 -10.63
C TYR A 6 -15.38 -8.52 -10.05
N ILE A 7 -15.40 -8.11 -8.80
CA ILE A 7 -16.65 -7.70 -8.14
C ILE A 7 -16.77 -6.19 -8.31
N LYS A 8 -17.83 -5.73 -8.94
CA LYS A 8 -18.18 -4.31 -8.94
C LYS A 8 -18.71 -3.96 -7.55
N ASP A 9 -17.97 -3.20 -6.82
CA ASP A 9 -18.41 -2.69 -5.53
C ASP A 9 -18.29 -1.18 -5.49
N ASN A 10 -19.40 -0.51 -5.26
CA ASN A 10 -19.45 0.95 -5.11
C ASN A 10 -19.21 1.39 -3.65
N SER A 11 -19.09 0.46 -2.71
CA SER A 11 -18.78 0.75 -1.31
C SER A 11 -17.30 0.52 -1.04
N CYS A 12 -16.50 1.57 -1.01
CA CYS A 12 -15.26 1.52 -0.23
C CYS A 12 -15.65 1.36 1.22
N ALA A 13 -15.44 0.18 1.79
CA ALA A 13 -15.56 0.01 3.23
C ALA A 13 -14.60 1.01 3.90
N ASP A 14 -15.07 1.68 4.94
CA ASP A 14 -14.24 2.65 5.66
C ASP A 14 -13.24 1.92 6.55
N PHE A 15 -12.01 1.77 6.06
CA PHE A 15 -10.88 1.19 6.79
C PHE A 15 -9.95 2.26 7.36
N SER A 16 -10.34 3.54 7.28
CA SER A 16 -9.47 4.68 7.56
C SER A 16 -8.94 4.68 8.99
N GLU A 17 -9.82 4.45 9.96
CA GLU A 17 -9.45 4.54 11.38
C GLU A 17 -8.50 3.43 11.83
N PRO A 18 -8.82 2.12 11.64
CA PRO A 18 -7.94 1.04 12.11
C PRO A 18 -6.56 1.03 11.45
N LEU A 19 -6.46 1.48 10.20
CA LEU A 19 -5.21 1.50 9.44
C LEU A 19 -4.48 2.84 9.50
N ASN A 20 -5.09 3.86 10.10
CA ASN A 20 -4.58 5.24 10.11
C ASN A 20 -4.32 5.78 8.70
N VAL A 21 -5.28 5.57 7.79
CA VAL A 21 -5.21 5.98 6.38
C VAL A 21 -6.32 6.95 6.00
N THR A 22 -6.14 7.65 4.89
CA THR A 22 -7.12 8.56 4.28
C THR A 22 -7.16 8.37 2.77
N ASN A 23 -8.18 8.89 2.11
CA ASN A 23 -8.30 8.88 0.64
C ASN A 23 -8.20 7.47 0.05
N ILE A 24 -8.95 6.51 0.58
CA ILE A 24 -8.92 5.13 0.11
C ILE A 24 -9.51 5.03 -1.30
N GLN A 25 -8.80 4.33 -2.21
CA GLN A 25 -9.30 4.00 -3.54
C GLN A 25 -8.98 2.55 -3.93
N ASN A 26 -9.87 1.95 -4.72
CA ASN A 26 -9.67 0.61 -5.29
C ASN A 26 -8.88 0.63 -6.60
N TYR A 27 -8.85 1.78 -7.29
CA TYR A 27 -8.11 1.91 -8.53
C TYR A 27 -6.62 1.63 -8.32
N ASN A 28 -6.10 0.72 -9.14
CA ASN A 28 -4.69 0.42 -9.22
C ASN A 28 -4.26 0.53 -10.70
N PRO A 29 -3.22 1.30 -11.04
CA PRO A 29 -2.76 1.50 -12.41
C PRO A 29 -2.51 0.22 -13.21
N ILE A 30 -2.09 -0.88 -12.56
CA ILE A 30 -1.90 -2.18 -13.24
C ILE A 30 -3.20 -2.72 -13.85
N TYR A 31 -4.36 -2.31 -13.36
CA TYR A 31 -5.64 -2.77 -13.87
C TYR A 31 -5.92 -2.33 -15.31
N ASN A 32 -5.29 -1.23 -15.77
CA ASN A 32 -5.38 -0.80 -17.16
C ASN A 32 -4.88 -1.84 -18.17
N LEU A 33 -4.02 -2.76 -17.74
CA LEU A 33 -3.54 -3.86 -18.59
C LEU A 33 -4.60 -4.94 -18.84
N PHE A 34 -5.62 -5.03 -17.99
CA PHE A 34 -6.55 -6.15 -17.95
C PHE A 34 -8.01 -5.74 -18.13
N PHE A 35 -8.35 -4.50 -17.79
CA PHE A 35 -9.71 -4.00 -17.81
C PHE A 35 -9.83 -2.74 -18.66
N LYS A 36 -10.99 -2.57 -19.32
CA LYS A 36 -11.33 -1.32 -20.00
C LYS A 36 -11.86 -0.33 -18.96
N LEU A 37 -10.98 0.54 -18.48
CA LEU A 37 -11.31 1.52 -17.46
C LEU A 37 -11.70 2.86 -18.06
N ASN A 38 -12.59 3.56 -17.35
CA ASN A 38 -13.02 4.92 -17.63
C ASN A 38 -13.42 5.62 -16.32
N GLU A 39 -13.73 6.89 -16.37
CA GLU A 39 -14.08 7.70 -15.20
C GLU A 39 -15.23 7.15 -14.35
N SER A 40 -16.14 6.38 -14.95
CA SER A 40 -17.31 5.83 -14.25
C SER A 40 -17.04 4.49 -13.54
N ASN A 41 -15.99 3.76 -13.90
CA ASN A 41 -15.77 2.41 -13.41
C ASN A 41 -14.39 2.14 -12.80
N TYR A 42 -13.43 3.05 -12.96
CA TYR A 42 -12.02 2.79 -12.60
C TYR A 42 -11.83 2.44 -11.12
N ASN A 43 -12.62 3.03 -10.23
CA ASN A 43 -12.53 2.81 -8.79
C ASN A 43 -13.44 1.68 -8.26
N ASN A 44 -14.13 0.96 -9.16
CA ASN A 44 -15.11 -0.07 -8.78
C ASN A 44 -14.56 -1.49 -8.87
N ILE A 45 -13.27 -1.67 -9.13
CA ILE A 45 -12.65 -2.98 -9.28
C ILE A 45 -12.11 -3.44 -7.93
N GLN A 46 -12.62 -4.57 -7.46
CA GLN A 46 -12.05 -5.33 -6.35
C GLN A 46 -11.72 -6.73 -6.83
N LEU A 47 -10.45 -7.10 -6.76
CA LEU A 47 -10.01 -8.45 -7.07
C LEU A 47 -10.05 -9.28 -5.79
N ASN A 48 -10.89 -10.28 -5.76
CA ASN A 48 -10.91 -11.31 -4.72
C ASN A 48 -11.49 -12.62 -5.31
N GLU A 49 -11.41 -13.71 -4.55
CA GLU A 49 -11.95 -15.02 -4.97
C GLU A 49 -13.27 -15.33 -4.28
N GLN A 50 -13.19 -15.57 -3.00
CA GLN A 50 -14.30 -16.14 -2.22
C GLN A 50 -14.82 -15.20 -1.16
N PHE A 51 -13.99 -14.25 -0.73
CA PHE A 51 -14.28 -13.40 0.41
C PHE A 51 -14.18 -11.93 0.04
N LYS A 52 -15.06 -11.15 0.61
CA LYS A 52 -15.03 -9.69 0.56
C LYS A 52 -14.73 -9.18 1.97
N LEU A 53 -13.71 -8.32 2.09
CA LEU A 53 -13.42 -7.62 3.33
C LEU A 53 -14.55 -6.63 3.63
N GLN A 54 -15.19 -6.79 4.78
CA GLN A 54 -16.28 -5.93 5.24
C GLN A 54 -15.80 -4.88 6.22
N GLN A 55 -14.98 -5.30 7.18
CA GLN A 55 -14.50 -4.41 8.23
C GLN A 55 -13.15 -4.85 8.76
N ILE A 56 -12.30 -3.88 9.09
CA ILE A 56 -11.11 -4.04 9.91
C ILE A 56 -11.49 -3.56 11.31
N LYS A 57 -11.43 -4.44 12.31
CA LYS A 57 -11.88 -4.13 13.68
C LYS A 57 -10.78 -3.49 14.52
N ASN A 58 -9.70 -4.22 14.72
CA ASN A 58 -8.61 -3.78 15.58
C ASN A 58 -7.29 -4.41 15.15
N ARG A 59 -6.22 -3.75 15.51
CA ARG A 59 -4.86 -4.28 15.34
C ARG A 59 -4.58 -5.32 16.41
N VAL A 60 -4.19 -6.53 16.00
CA VAL A 60 -3.78 -7.64 16.89
C VAL A 60 -2.28 -7.51 17.21
N ASN A 61 -1.47 -7.23 16.19
CA ASN A 61 -0.04 -6.94 16.33
C ASN A 61 0.44 -6.03 15.17
N HIS A 62 1.75 -5.91 14.94
CA HIS A 62 2.31 -4.93 14.03
C HIS A 62 1.61 -4.86 12.65
N ASN A 63 1.41 -6.01 11.99
CA ASN A 63 0.78 -6.09 10.65
C ASN A 63 -0.41 -7.06 10.62
N CYS A 64 -0.86 -7.58 11.77
CA CYS A 64 -2.02 -8.44 11.88
C CYS A 64 -3.22 -7.67 12.43
N PHE A 65 -4.37 -7.85 11.79
CA PHE A 65 -5.62 -7.18 12.13
C PHE A 65 -6.75 -8.19 12.21
N SER A 66 -7.63 -8.02 13.18
CA SER A 66 -8.88 -8.78 13.24
C SER A 66 -9.89 -8.15 12.28
N CYS A 67 -10.40 -8.94 11.36
CA CYS A 67 -11.21 -8.49 10.25
C CYS A 67 -12.51 -9.29 10.13
N GLU A 68 -13.53 -8.66 9.58
CA GLU A 68 -14.75 -9.34 9.13
C GLU A 68 -14.68 -9.58 7.62
N LEU A 69 -14.87 -10.84 7.24
CA LEU A 69 -14.96 -11.27 5.85
C LEU A 69 -16.38 -11.76 5.56
N GLN A 70 -16.93 -11.38 4.44
CA GLN A 70 -18.16 -11.90 3.91
C GLN A 70 -17.86 -12.85 2.74
N THR A 71 -18.42 -14.06 2.77
CA THR A 71 -18.39 -14.96 1.63
C THR A 71 -19.25 -14.40 0.48
N THR A 72 -18.73 -14.42 -0.74
CA THR A 72 -19.45 -13.88 -1.90
C THR A 72 -20.70 -14.66 -2.26
N ASP A 73 -20.68 -15.98 -2.06
CA ASP A 73 -21.77 -16.87 -2.47
C ASP A 73 -22.91 -16.94 -1.45
N THR A 74 -22.58 -16.97 -0.15
CA THR A 74 -23.57 -17.23 0.93
C THR A 74 -23.86 -16.03 1.81
N SER A 75 -23.13 -14.94 1.62
CA SER A 75 -23.20 -13.73 2.46
C SER A 75 -22.95 -13.99 3.96
N ILE A 76 -22.32 -15.11 4.28
CA ILE A 76 -21.94 -15.44 5.66
C ILE A 76 -20.77 -14.54 6.08
N ILE A 77 -20.89 -13.93 7.25
CA ILE A 77 -19.82 -13.12 7.84
C ILE A 77 -19.00 -13.98 8.81
N THR A 78 -17.70 -13.96 8.64
CA THR A 78 -16.73 -14.66 9.51
C THR A 78 -15.67 -13.68 10.01
N ASN A 79 -15.19 -13.90 11.23
CA ASN A 79 -14.05 -13.16 11.77
C ASN A 79 -12.76 -13.92 11.47
N LYS A 80 -11.73 -13.21 10.99
CA LYS A 80 -10.42 -13.78 10.70
C LYS A 80 -9.33 -12.76 10.98
N ASP A 81 -8.23 -13.22 11.56
CA ASP A 81 -7.03 -12.40 11.66
C ASP A 81 -6.28 -12.46 10.34
N MET A 82 -5.94 -11.29 9.81
CA MET A 82 -5.29 -11.13 8.51
C MET A 82 -4.01 -10.32 8.64
N PHE A 83 -3.02 -10.72 7.87
CA PHE A 83 -1.81 -9.93 7.68
C PHE A 83 -2.06 -8.85 6.62
N ILE A 84 -1.73 -7.61 6.94
CA ILE A 84 -1.83 -6.47 6.03
C ILE A 84 -0.42 -5.99 5.70
N LYS A 85 -0.04 -6.07 4.43
CA LYS A 85 1.23 -5.56 3.93
C LYS A 85 1.08 -4.12 3.47
N PHE A 86 1.96 -3.26 3.96
CA PHE A 86 2.08 -1.86 3.54
C PHE A 86 3.26 -1.72 2.58
N SER A 87 3.00 -1.27 1.36
CA SER A 87 4.02 -1.08 0.32
C SER A 87 3.99 0.35 -0.20
N PRO A 88 5.06 1.14 -0.01
CA PRO A 88 5.09 2.51 -0.47
C PRO A 88 5.18 2.58 -2.01
N ILE A 89 4.35 3.43 -2.62
CA ILE A 89 4.36 3.70 -4.07
C ILE A 89 5.54 4.60 -4.44
N ILE A 90 5.87 5.52 -3.54
CA ILE A 90 7.02 6.42 -3.65
C ILE A 90 8.15 5.85 -2.81
N ASP A 91 9.34 5.83 -3.36
CA ASP A 91 10.55 5.37 -2.70
C ASP A 91 10.89 6.27 -1.48
N PRO A 92 10.82 5.74 -0.27
CA PRO A 92 11.05 6.51 0.94
C PRO A 92 12.47 7.07 1.03
N THR A 93 13.47 6.31 0.67
CA THR A 93 14.88 6.75 0.72
C THR A 93 15.12 7.92 -0.21
N LYS A 94 14.55 7.87 -1.45
CA LYS A 94 14.65 8.99 -2.38
C LYS A 94 13.97 10.27 -1.90
N TYR A 95 12.89 10.14 -1.14
CA TYR A 95 12.27 11.31 -0.52
C TYR A 95 13.17 11.93 0.52
N LEU A 96 13.77 11.12 1.40
CA LEU A 96 14.62 11.58 2.47
C LEU A 96 15.88 12.33 2.00
N ILE A 97 16.38 11.99 0.81
CA ILE A 97 17.54 12.64 0.22
C ILE A 97 17.17 13.73 -0.79
N GLY A 98 15.91 14.18 -0.82
CA GLY A 98 15.46 15.29 -1.65
C GLY A 98 15.37 15.00 -3.14
N LYS A 99 15.26 13.73 -3.57
CA LYS A 99 15.08 13.37 -4.99
C LYS A 99 13.66 13.67 -5.53
N TYR A 100 12.76 14.05 -4.67
CA TYR A 100 11.41 14.50 -5.02
C TYR A 100 11.24 15.97 -4.62
N ASN A 101 10.52 16.73 -5.44
CA ASN A 101 10.11 18.08 -5.07
C ASN A 101 9.02 17.97 -3.97
N THR A 102 9.38 18.31 -2.74
CA THR A 102 8.49 18.22 -1.56
C THR A 102 7.45 19.33 -1.50
N GLU A 103 7.60 20.38 -2.31
CA GLU A 103 6.60 21.46 -2.45
C GLU A 103 5.52 21.11 -3.49
N ASN A 104 5.69 20.01 -4.24
CA ASN A 104 4.73 19.59 -5.24
C ASN A 104 3.57 18.81 -4.58
N ASP A 105 2.38 19.39 -4.59
CA ASP A 105 1.16 18.77 -4.06
C ASP A 105 0.84 17.41 -4.72
N GLU A 106 1.24 17.24 -5.98
CA GLU A 106 1.10 15.98 -6.71
C GLU A 106 1.86 14.82 -6.07
N LEU A 107 2.90 15.10 -5.28
CA LEU A 107 3.68 14.06 -4.61
C LEU A 107 2.80 13.13 -3.76
N PHE A 108 1.80 13.69 -3.10
CA PHE A 108 0.89 12.98 -2.19
C PHE A 108 -0.51 12.73 -2.78
N SER A 109 -0.75 13.10 -4.04
CA SER A 109 -1.98 12.75 -4.73
C SER A 109 -2.04 11.25 -5.03
N LEU A 110 -3.24 10.67 -5.07
CA LEU A 110 -3.43 9.28 -5.46
C LEU A 110 -3.22 9.11 -6.98
N PRO A 111 -2.84 7.89 -7.44
CA PRO A 111 -2.82 7.58 -8.86
C PRO A 111 -4.19 7.86 -9.50
N SER A 112 -4.18 8.39 -10.71
CA SER A 112 -5.39 8.73 -11.45
C SER A 112 -5.40 8.04 -12.81
N ILE A 113 -6.61 7.78 -13.32
CA ILE A 113 -6.80 7.32 -14.69
C ILE A 113 -6.51 8.43 -15.71
N THR A 114 -6.57 9.68 -15.29
CA THR A 114 -6.29 10.83 -16.13
C THR A 114 -4.79 10.99 -16.33
N GLU A 115 -4.36 11.15 -17.57
CA GLU A 115 -2.96 11.43 -17.87
C GLU A 115 -2.54 12.79 -17.29
N SER A 116 -1.35 12.85 -16.77
CA SER A 116 -0.72 14.06 -16.25
C SER A 116 0.62 14.29 -16.95
N ASN A 117 0.97 15.54 -17.13
CA ASN A 117 2.30 15.92 -17.64
C ASN A 117 3.37 15.96 -16.54
N ASP A 118 2.98 15.75 -15.29
CA ASP A 118 3.91 15.75 -14.17
C ASP A 118 4.69 14.42 -14.09
N ILE A 119 5.99 14.52 -13.88
CA ILE A 119 6.90 13.35 -13.83
C ILE A 119 6.56 12.43 -12.65
N ILE A 120 6.18 12.99 -11.51
CA ILE A 120 5.84 12.22 -10.31
C ILE A 120 4.53 11.48 -10.53
N SER A 121 3.53 12.15 -11.10
CA SER A 121 2.25 11.54 -11.45
C SER A 121 2.42 10.41 -12.45
N ASN A 122 3.26 10.58 -13.48
CA ASN A 122 3.58 9.53 -14.44
C ASN A 122 4.24 8.32 -13.76
N LYS A 123 5.13 8.56 -12.80
CA LYS A 123 5.80 7.49 -12.05
C LYS A 123 4.82 6.74 -11.13
N LYS A 124 3.89 7.45 -10.47
CA LYS A 124 2.83 6.82 -9.67
C LYS A 124 1.84 6.04 -10.53
N ASN A 125 1.55 6.52 -11.73
CA ASN A 125 0.63 5.87 -12.67
C ASN A 125 1.30 4.75 -13.49
N ALA A 126 2.60 4.53 -13.34
CA ALA A 126 3.31 3.46 -14.02
C ALA A 126 2.87 2.09 -13.49
N TYR A 127 2.23 1.29 -14.34
CA TYR A 127 1.72 -0.05 -13.98
C TYR A 127 2.78 -1.03 -13.48
N ASN A 128 4.05 -0.78 -13.80
CA ASN A 128 5.20 -1.61 -13.38
C ASN A 128 5.80 -1.18 -12.02
N ASN A 129 5.14 -0.31 -11.27
CA ASN A 129 5.54 -0.01 -9.90
C ASN A 129 5.53 -1.28 -9.06
N SER A 130 6.58 -1.50 -8.28
CA SER A 130 6.77 -2.73 -7.49
C SER A 130 5.62 -2.99 -6.52
N ALA A 131 5.04 -1.95 -5.93
CA ALA A 131 3.91 -2.07 -5.04
C ALA A 131 2.66 -2.63 -5.76
N TYR A 132 2.41 -2.20 -7.00
CA TYR A 132 1.28 -2.69 -7.80
C TYR A 132 1.47 -4.12 -8.27
N THR A 133 2.67 -4.42 -8.75
CA THR A 133 3.01 -5.77 -9.22
C THR A 133 2.99 -6.79 -8.09
N ASP A 134 3.44 -6.42 -6.90
CA ASP A 134 3.41 -7.28 -5.72
C ASP A 134 1.97 -7.62 -5.29
N GLY A 135 1.10 -6.60 -5.22
CA GLY A 135 -0.32 -6.82 -4.92
C GLY A 135 -1.03 -7.66 -5.97
N PHE A 136 -0.75 -7.42 -7.25
CA PHE A 136 -1.36 -8.21 -8.32
C PHE A 136 -0.81 -9.65 -8.36
N PHE A 137 0.47 -9.83 -8.06
CA PHE A 137 1.05 -11.16 -7.92
C PHE A 137 0.42 -11.96 -6.77
N SER A 138 0.15 -11.30 -5.63
CA SER A 138 -0.55 -11.93 -4.51
C SER A 138 -1.94 -12.42 -4.92
N PHE A 139 -2.69 -11.63 -5.70
CA PHE A 139 -3.97 -12.06 -6.28
C PHE A 139 -3.80 -13.28 -7.20
N LEU A 140 -2.85 -13.25 -8.13
CA LEU A 140 -2.60 -14.38 -9.05
C LEU A 140 -2.17 -15.64 -8.29
N SER A 141 -1.36 -15.48 -7.24
CA SER A 141 -0.93 -16.56 -6.35
C SER A 141 -2.13 -17.21 -5.65
N SER A 142 -3.07 -16.41 -5.13
CA SER A 142 -4.31 -16.92 -4.55
C SER A 142 -5.18 -17.68 -5.58
N LYS A 143 -5.22 -17.23 -6.84
CA LYS A 143 -5.87 -17.99 -7.92
C LYS A 143 -5.24 -19.37 -8.12
N LEU A 144 -3.91 -19.48 -8.04
CA LEU A 144 -3.22 -20.75 -8.13
C LEU A 144 -3.54 -21.65 -6.92
N LEU A 145 -3.64 -21.08 -5.72
CA LEU A 145 -4.05 -21.82 -4.52
C LEU A 145 -5.43 -22.45 -4.72
N HIS A 146 -6.43 -21.67 -5.13
CA HIS A 146 -7.81 -22.12 -5.19
C HIS A 146 -8.16 -22.96 -6.42
N LYS A 147 -7.44 -22.78 -7.54
CA LYS A 147 -7.75 -23.49 -8.80
C LYS A 147 -6.80 -24.62 -9.16
N HIS A 148 -5.62 -24.64 -8.56
CA HIS A 148 -4.55 -25.57 -8.91
C HIS A 148 -3.86 -26.19 -7.70
N ASP A 149 -4.41 -26.02 -6.49
CA ASP A 149 -3.93 -26.59 -5.23
C ASP A 149 -2.44 -26.29 -4.94
N VAL A 150 -1.97 -25.08 -5.33
CA VAL A 150 -0.60 -24.63 -5.05
C VAL A 150 -0.50 -24.18 -3.60
N LEU A 151 -0.22 -25.12 -2.70
CA LEU A 151 -0.27 -24.93 -1.24
C LEU A 151 0.73 -23.89 -0.69
N ASN A 152 1.75 -23.51 -1.45
CA ASN A 152 2.74 -22.50 -1.03
C ASN A 152 2.28 -21.06 -1.35
N ALA A 153 1.11 -20.89 -1.94
CA ALA A 153 0.55 -19.60 -2.25
C ALA A 153 -0.24 -19.05 -1.06
N ASN A 154 -0.20 -17.72 -0.90
CA ASN A 154 -1.00 -17.04 0.10
C ASN A 154 -2.42 -16.78 -0.41
N ASP A 155 -3.38 -16.79 0.49
CA ASP A 155 -4.73 -16.36 0.20
C ASP A 155 -4.79 -14.82 0.12
N TYR A 156 -5.60 -14.30 -0.80
CA TYR A 156 -5.70 -12.87 -1.08
C TYR A 156 -7.13 -12.38 -0.84
N TYR A 157 -7.28 -11.37 0.00
CA TYR A 157 -8.58 -10.83 0.40
C TYR A 157 -8.88 -9.44 -0.15
N GLY A 158 -7.93 -8.84 -0.84
CA GLY A 158 -8.08 -7.53 -1.47
C GLY A 158 -6.84 -6.66 -1.38
N SER A 159 -6.87 -5.55 -2.11
CA SER A 159 -5.90 -4.48 -2.03
C SER A 159 -6.56 -3.15 -2.36
N PHE A 160 -6.04 -2.08 -1.80
CA PHE A 160 -6.43 -0.72 -2.12
C PHE A 160 -5.26 0.24 -1.96
N ILE A 161 -5.39 1.42 -2.50
CA ILE A 161 -4.40 2.49 -2.37
C ILE A 161 -4.96 3.55 -1.43
N ALA A 162 -4.11 4.08 -0.56
CA ALA A 162 -4.50 5.11 0.39
C ALA A 162 -3.31 5.99 0.78
N ASN A 163 -3.60 7.11 1.44
CA ASN A 163 -2.59 7.93 2.09
C ASN A 163 -2.48 7.51 3.55
N GLN A 164 -1.34 7.00 3.97
CA GLN A 164 -1.10 6.66 5.37
C GLN A 164 -0.60 7.88 6.16
N LYS A 165 -1.20 8.11 7.32
CA LYS A 165 -0.70 9.07 8.31
C LYS A 165 0.39 8.43 9.16
N ASP A 166 1.38 9.20 9.55
CA ASP A 166 2.47 8.77 10.43
C ASP A 166 3.16 7.46 9.96
N PHE A 167 3.39 7.37 8.65
CA PHE A 167 4.09 6.23 8.06
C PHE A 167 5.49 6.08 8.68
N ARG A 168 5.83 4.87 9.10
CA ARG A 168 7.15 4.54 9.65
C ARG A 168 7.93 3.69 8.65
N TYR A 169 9.17 4.05 8.44
CA TYR A 169 10.07 3.35 7.55
C TYR A 169 11.40 3.04 8.25
N ASN A 170 11.87 1.81 8.14
CA ASN A 170 13.17 1.42 8.65
C ASN A 170 14.26 1.90 7.69
N VAL A 171 15.21 2.66 8.19
CA VAL A 171 16.33 3.22 7.39
C VAL A 171 17.68 2.58 7.72
N PHE A 172 17.68 1.48 8.46
CA PHE A 172 18.94 0.86 8.92
C PHE A 172 19.90 0.55 7.77
N ASP A 173 19.39 -0.05 6.70
CA ASP A 173 20.22 -0.43 5.55
C ASP A 173 20.68 0.77 4.70
N ASP A 174 20.03 1.94 4.85
CA ASP A 174 20.30 3.15 4.08
C ASP A 174 21.00 4.25 4.90
N ILE A 175 21.33 3.99 6.18
CA ILE A 175 21.75 5.02 7.13
C ILE A 175 23.00 5.77 6.67
N GLU A 176 24.00 5.09 6.18
CA GLU A 176 25.24 5.71 5.68
C GLU A 176 24.94 6.67 4.54
N TYR A 177 24.11 6.22 3.58
CA TYR A 177 23.70 7.00 2.44
C TYR A 177 22.84 8.23 2.82
N LEU A 178 22.00 8.11 3.84
CA LEU A 178 21.20 9.21 4.34
C LEU A 178 22.06 10.24 5.08
N CYS A 179 23.05 9.80 5.85
CA CYS A 179 23.97 10.69 6.58
C CYS A 179 24.89 11.50 5.66
N GLU A 180 25.11 11.09 4.42
CA GLU A 180 25.84 11.86 3.42
C GLU A 180 25.00 12.96 2.73
N SER A 181 23.69 13.01 2.99
CA SER A 181 22.77 13.94 2.34
C SER A 181 22.53 15.20 3.15
N ASP A 182 22.96 16.35 2.64
CA ASP A 182 22.65 17.67 3.22
C ASP A 182 21.14 17.87 3.37
N PHE A 183 20.35 17.46 2.36
CA PHE A 183 18.89 17.54 2.40
C PHE A 183 18.30 16.77 3.59
N PHE A 184 18.84 15.60 3.90
CA PHE A 184 18.40 14.80 5.06
C PHE A 184 18.62 15.55 6.37
N HIS A 185 19.78 16.15 6.54
CA HIS A 185 20.12 16.91 7.76
C HIS A 185 19.28 18.19 7.90
N ASP A 186 19.08 18.91 6.80
CA ASP A 186 18.37 20.19 6.80
C ASP A 186 16.86 20.04 7.02
N ASN A 187 16.28 18.87 6.62
CA ASN A 187 14.84 18.64 6.68
C ASN A 187 14.41 17.70 7.82
N LYS A 188 15.33 17.25 8.64
CA LYS A 188 15.02 16.56 9.87
C LYS A 188 14.19 17.48 10.78
N ASP A 189 13.17 16.90 11.43
CA ASP A 189 12.19 17.60 12.28
C ASP A 189 11.30 18.61 11.55
N VAL A 190 11.48 18.79 10.24
CA VAL A 190 10.62 19.60 9.35
C VAL A 190 9.71 18.72 8.52
N LEU A 191 10.29 17.85 7.67
CA LEU A 191 9.54 16.94 6.79
C LEU A 191 9.36 15.54 7.39
N PHE A 192 10.23 15.14 8.27
CA PHE A 192 10.22 13.84 8.96
C PHE A 192 10.90 13.95 10.32
N THR A 193 10.63 13.00 11.20
CA THR A 193 11.28 12.89 12.50
C THR A 193 12.02 11.57 12.60
N LEU A 194 13.12 11.54 13.32
CA LEU A 194 13.83 10.32 13.67
C LEU A 194 13.31 9.82 15.02
N ASP A 195 13.19 8.50 15.17
CA ASP A 195 12.87 7.89 16.45
C ASP A 195 14.07 8.01 17.40
N GLU A 196 13.85 8.11 18.73
CA GLU A 196 14.92 8.18 19.72
C GLU A 196 15.87 6.98 19.60
N ALA A 197 15.36 5.80 19.29
CA ALA A 197 16.17 4.63 19.01
C ALA A 197 17.21 4.83 17.88
N PHE A 198 17.00 5.78 16.96
CA PHE A 198 17.99 6.09 15.92
C PHE A 198 19.31 6.60 16.51
N TYR A 199 19.27 7.34 17.60
CA TYR A 199 20.46 7.93 18.23
C TYR A 199 21.22 6.93 19.10
N ASP A 200 20.50 6.07 19.82
CA ASP A 200 21.10 5.03 20.66
C ASP A 200 21.79 3.94 19.81
N GLU A 201 21.40 3.78 18.57
CA GLU A 201 21.84 2.72 17.68
C GLU A 201 22.82 3.20 16.59
N ALA A 202 22.90 4.49 16.30
CA ALA A 202 24.01 5.07 15.55
C ALA A 202 25.35 4.84 16.28
N ASP A 203 25.29 4.73 17.62
CA ASP A 203 26.43 4.30 18.46
C ASP A 203 26.55 2.75 18.56
N ASN A 204 25.52 1.95 18.26
CA ASN A 204 25.47 0.51 18.52
C ASN A 204 25.00 -0.39 17.35
N ASN A 205 24.92 0.08 16.12
CA ASN A 205 24.59 -0.68 14.91
C ASN A 205 23.20 -1.36 14.84
N ASP A 206 22.15 -0.88 15.50
CA ASP A 206 20.85 -1.60 15.49
C ASP A 206 19.60 -0.69 15.50
N SER A 207 19.36 0.17 14.48
CA SER A 207 18.24 1.10 14.45
C SER A 207 17.05 0.67 13.58
N ARG A 208 15.83 0.69 14.11
CA ARG A 208 14.64 0.18 13.44
C ARG A 208 13.41 1.10 13.33
N ASN A 209 13.46 2.38 13.65
CA ASN A 209 12.23 3.19 13.69
C ASN A 209 12.42 4.66 13.32
N ASN A 210 12.08 5.05 12.07
CA ASN A 210 11.94 6.45 11.67
C ASN A 210 10.47 6.80 11.45
N LYS A 211 9.99 7.88 12.08
CA LYS A 211 8.69 8.47 11.78
C LYS A 211 8.81 9.40 10.58
N LYS A 212 8.03 9.16 9.52
CA LYS A 212 7.94 10.01 8.35
C LYS A 212 6.50 10.40 8.07
N LYS A 213 6.29 11.63 7.61
CA LYS A 213 5.01 12.06 7.05
C LYS A 213 4.86 11.60 5.60
N TYR A 214 5.06 10.32 5.32
CA TYR A 214 4.68 9.75 4.03
C TYR A 214 3.23 9.37 4.04
N ARG A 215 2.60 9.49 2.89
CA ARG A 215 1.16 9.31 2.80
C ARG A 215 0.73 8.29 1.74
N LEU A 216 1.61 7.88 0.83
CA LEU A 216 1.17 7.05 -0.29
C LEU A 216 1.69 5.63 -0.18
N ILE A 217 0.77 4.68 0.00
CA ILE A 217 1.07 3.24 0.11
C ILE A 217 0.02 2.40 -0.58
N ILE A 218 0.39 1.18 -0.96
CA ILE A 218 -0.54 0.08 -1.23
C ILE A 218 -0.68 -0.77 0.02
N ILE A 219 -1.90 -1.14 0.34
CA ILE A 219 -2.24 -2.07 1.41
C ILE A 219 -2.70 -3.37 0.77
N ILE A 220 -2.03 -4.47 1.09
CA ILE A 220 -2.32 -5.80 0.60
C ILE A 220 -2.74 -6.67 1.77
N PHE A 221 -3.86 -7.36 1.62
CA PHE A 221 -4.40 -8.28 2.63
C PHE A 221 -4.00 -9.72 2.29
N HIS A 222 -3.39 -10.41 3.22
CA HIS A 222 -3.04 -11.84 3.12
C HIS A 222 -3.69 -12.66 4.22
#